data_768c11abd1b41f54e26180559d357eb8
#
_entry.id   768c11abd1b41f54e26180559d357eb8
#
_cell.length_a   1.000
_cell.length_b   1.000
_cell.length_c   1.000
_cell.angle_alpha   90.00
_cell.angle_beta   90.00
_cell.angle_gamma   90.00
#
_symmetry.space_group_name_H-M   'P 1'
#
loop_
_entity.id
_entity.type
_entity.pdbx_description
1 polymer ?
#
loop_
_entity_poly.entity_id
_entity_poly.type
_entity_poly.pdbx_seq_one_letter_code
_entity_poly.pdbx_strand_id
1 'polypeptide(L)'
;GVVGPVRTGKSTFIRRFMELVALPQMSDTKQAEIRDQLPLSGSGKIITTAETKFIPKEAVPITLGEDQQVKIRLIDSVGFLVKGASGQTEDGKERMVKTPWFEQAIPFREAARIGTQKVIQEHSTIGIVVTTDGSFGELPRDNFPEAEEKTIQELKKQQKPFIVLVNSQMPYKDAALKTAEEIQQKYKVTALTVNCDQLRKEDIARILEKVLYEFPVSQIQFFVPRWVEMLPMEHELKQQILSQIRDKMKSMQHIRDITKESVKLSGPYVQDSLLEDVGLSDGTVKIRIRIKEEYYYRMLSQMSGIEMESEY
;
A
#
# COMPACT_ATOMS: atom_id res chain seq x y z
N GLY A 1 5.18 -4.69 -7.21
CA GLY A 1 4.95 -6.11 -7.49
C GLY A 1 3.49 -6.48 -7.41
N VAL A 2 2.98 -7.18 -8.41
CA VAL A 2 1.63 -7.75 -8.38
C VAL A 2 1.76 -9.23 -7.98
N VAL A 3 1.31 -9.54 -6.77
CA VAL A 3 1.53 -10.83 -6.11
C VAL A 3 0.21 -11.42 -5.61
N GLY A 4 0.24 -12.63 -5.08
CA GLY A 4 -0.96 -13.27 -4.55
C GLY A 4 -1.11 -14.71 -5.03
N PRO A 5 -2.20 -15.38 -4.70
CA PRO A 5 -2.46 -16.73 -5.16
C PRO A 5 -2.49 -16.85 -6.70
N VAL A 6 -2.21 -18.02 -7.24
CA VAL A 6 -2.36 -18.25 -8.68
C VAL A 6 -3.81 -18.05 -9.09
N ARG A 7 -4.06 -17.64 -10.35
CA ARG A 7 -5.39 -17.50 -10.97
C ARG A 7 -6.35 -16.49 -10.33
N THR A 8 -5.83 -15.50 -9.65
CA THR A 8 -6.65 -14.45 -9.04
C THR A 8 -6.84 -13.21 -9.92
N GLY A 9 -6.28 -13.19 -11.14
CA GLY A 9 -6.40 -12.04 -12.05
C GLY A 9 -5.22 -11.07 -12.04
N LYS A 10 -4.05 -11.45 -11.50
CA LYS A 10 -2.83 -10.62 -11.47
C LYS A 10 -2.46 -10.08 -12.85
N SER A 11 -2.28 -10.96 -13.82
CA SER A 11 -1.91 -10.59 -15.19
C SER A 11 -2.99 -9.74 -15.88
N THR A 12 -4.27 -9.98 -15.57
CA THR A 12 -5.39 -9.17 -16.05
C THR A 12 -5.32 -7.75 -15.49
N PHE A 13 -5.07 -7.63 -14.18
CA PHE A 13 -4.86 -6.34 -13.53
C PHE A 13 -3.71 -5.55 -14.18
N ILE A 14 -2.56 -6.20 -14.37
CA ILE A 14 -1.38 -5.58 -15.00
C ILE A 14 -1.71 -5.09 -16.40
N ARG A 15 -2.32 -5.93 -17.22
CA ARG A 15 -2.72 -5.55 -18.58
C ARG A 15 -3.64 -4.34 -18.57
N ARG A 16 -4.71 -4.37 -17.79
CA ARG A 16 -5.68 -3.27 -17.70
C ARG A 16 -5.05 -1.98 -17.15
N PHE A 17 -4.20 -2.10 -16.16
CA PHE A 17 -3.45 -0.95 -15.65
C PHE A 17 -2.60 -0.31 -16.76
N MET A 18 -1.82 -1.09 -17.49
CA MET A 18 -0.99 -0.59 -18.59
C MET A 18 -1.82 0.04 -19.69
N GLU A 19 -2.92 -0.60 -20.13
CA GLU A 19 -3.82 -0.10 -21.16
C GLU A 19 -4.48 1.23 -20.78
N LEU A 20 -4.88 1.41 -19.52
CA LEU A 20 -5.64 2.57 -19.07
C LEU A 20 -4.77 3.75 -18.63
N VAL A 21 -3.58 3.50 -18.09
CA VAL A 21 -2.77 4.53 -17.45
C VAL A 21 -1.46 4.77 -18.18
N ALA A 22 -0.70 3.72 -18.49
CA ALA A 22 0.64 3.90 -19.03
C ALA A 22 0.64 4.11 -20.55
N LEU A 23 -0.01 3.24 -21.31
CA LEU A 23 0.01 3.32 -22.78
C LEU A 23 -0.53 4.65 -23.34
N PRO A 24 -1.65 5.23 -22.83
CA PRO A 24 -2.16 6.49 -23.37
C PRO A 24 -1.20 7.69 -23.24
N GLN A 25 -0.20 7.58 -22.36
CA GLN A 25 0.78 8.64 -22.12
C GLN A 25 2.08 8.46 -22.94
N MET A 26 2.12 7.48 -23.84
CA MET A 26 3.32 7.13 -24.60
C MET A 26 3.13 7.36 -26.10
N SER A 27 4.26 7.51 -26.83
CA SER A 27 4.24 7.53 -28.29
C SER A 27 3.81 6.19 -28.87
N ASP A 28 3.21 6.20 -30.06
CA ASP A 28 2.70 5.00 -30.74
C ASP A 28 3.73 3.89 -30.87
N THR A 29 4.98 4.23 -31.14
CA THR A 29 6.08 3.27 -31.25
C THR A 29 6.33 2.53 -29.94
N LYS A 30 6.35 3.25 -28.81
CA LYS A 30 6.50 2.67 -27.47
C LYS A 30 5.26 1.88 -27.05
N GLN A 31 4.07 2.33 -27.43
CA GLN A 31 2.84 1.57 -27.18
C GLN A 31 2.89 0.21 -27.83
N ALA A 32 3.30 0.12 -29.11
CA ALA A 32 3.41 -1.14 -29.83
C ALA A 32 4.40 -2.10 -29.15
N GLU A 33 5.59 -1.62 -28.79
CA GLU A 33 6.60 -2.40 -28.08
C GLU A 33 6.09 -2.96 -26.73
N ILE A 34 5.39 -2.13 -25.96
CA ILE A 34 4.88 -2.54 -24.64
C ILE A 34 3.69 -3.49 -24.76
N ARG A 35 2.83 -3.33 -25.78
CA ARG A 35 1.73 -4.25 -26.04
C ARG A 35 2.19 -5.68 -26.23
N ASP A 36 3.33 -5.91 -26.89
CA ASP A 36 3.92 -7.23 -27.08
C ASP A 36 4.46 -7.83 -25.75
N GLN A 37 4.75 -6.98 -24.74
CA GLN A 37 5.22 -7.40 -23.44
C GLN A 37 4.07 -7.71 -22.47
N LEU A 38 2.82 -7.30 -22.79
CA LEU A 38 1.68 -7.51 -21.90
C LEU A 38 1.41 -8.99 -21.66
N PRO A 39 1.05 -9.38 -20.45
CA PRO A 39 0.75 -10.76 -20.17
C PRO A 39 -0.55 -11.16 -20.87
N LEU A 40 -0.55 -12.35 -21.46
CA LEU A 40 -1.76 -12.97 -21.97
C LEU A 40 -2.64 -13.40 -20.81
N SER A 41 -3.91 -13.02 -20.82
CA SER A 41 -4.90 -13.55 -19.86
C SER A 41 -5.14 -15.03 -20.16
N GLY A 42 -4.65 -15.90 -19.31
CA GLY A 42 -4.92 -17.33 -19.42
C GLY A 42 -6.37 -17.64 -19.02
N SER A 43 -7.21 -17.96 -19.96
CA SER A 43 -8.59 -18.44 -19.76
C SER A 43 -8.68 -19.95 -19.60
N GLY A 44 -7.76 -20.60 -18.94
CA GLY A 44 -7.75 -22.05 -18.79
C GLY A 44 -7.29 -22.53 -17.41
N LYS A 45 -7.48 -23.81 -17.10
CA LYS A 45 -7.06 -24.44 -15.83
C LYS A 45 -5.54 -24.52 -15.65
N ILE A 46 -4.76 -24.44 -16.73
CA ILE A 46 -3.33 -24.74 -16.73
C ILE A 46 -2.52 -23.48 -16.48
N ILE A 47 -1.66 -23.53 -15.48
CA ILE A 47 -0.67 -22.47 -15.21
C ILE A 47 0.45 -22.65 -16.25
N THR A 48 0.55 -21.70 -17.18
CA THR A 48 1.49 -21.81 -18.31
C THR A 48 2.86 -21.19 -18.04
N THR A 49 2.95 -20.21 -17.13
CA THR A 49 4.17 -19.41 -16.91
C THR A 49 4.79 -19.71 -15.56
N ALA A 50 6.09 -20.01 -15.55
CA ALA A 50 6.90 -20.18 -14.35
C ALA A 50 7.79 -18.97 -14.06
N GLU A 51 7.82 -17.98 -14.95
CA GLU A 51 8.76 -16.85 -14.89
C GLU A 51 8.08 -15.55 -14.44
N THR A 52 8.83 -14.80 -13.66
CA THR A 52 8.49 -13.42 -13.31
C THR A 52 8.70 -12.52 -14.52
N LYS A 53 7.72 -11.68 -14.85
CA LYS A 53 7.80 -10.73 -15.96
C LYS A 53 7.80 -9.29 -15.48
N PHE A 54 8.73 -8.50 -16.01
CA PHE A 54 8.78 -7.06 -15.81
C PHE A 54 8.05 -6.36 -16.96
N ILE A 55 7.06 -5.52 -16.65
CA ILE A 55 6.16 -4.91 -17.63
C ILE A 55 6.00 -3.41 -17.33
N PRO A 56 6.49 -2.55 -18.18
CA PRO A 56 7.45 -2.82 -19.25
C PRO A 56 8.83 -3.25 -18.71
N LYS A 57 9.72 -3.74 -19.58
CA LYS A 57 11.08 -4.14 -19.16
C LYS A 57 11.83 -3.01 -18.45
N GLU A 58 11.69 -1.79 -18.94
CA GLU A 58 12.22 -0.58 -18.31
C GLU A 58 11.09 0.27 -17.73
N ALA A 59 11.36 0.92 -16.59
CA ALA A 59 10.39 1.80 -15.97
C ALA A 59 10.06 2.99 -16.87
N VAL A 60 8.78 3.29 -17.02
CA VAL A 60 8.27 4.36 -17.86
C VAL A 60 7.65 5.47 -17.02
N PRO A 61 7.84 6.74 -17.41
CA PRO A 61 7.19 7.85 -16.73
C PRO A 61 5.69 7.86 -17.02
N ILE A 62 4.90 8.08 -15.99
CA ILE A 62 3.48 8.35 -16.07
C ILE A 62 3.13 9.55 -15.19
N THR A 63 2.09 10.28 -15.56
CA THR A 63 1.54 11.36 -14.73
C THR A 63 0.36 10.82 -13.91
N LEU A 64 0.41 11.02 -12.60
CA LEU A 64 -0.66 10.71 -11.66
C LEU A 64 -1.27 12.01 -11.15
N GLY A 65 -2.60 12.12 -11.20
CA GLY A 65 -3.29 13.34 -10.84
C GLY A 65 -2.97 14.51 -11.79
N GLU A 66 -2.88 15.73 -11.27
CA GLU A 66 -2.72 16.92 -12.09
C GLU A 66 -1.27 17.14 -12.54
N ASP A 67 -0.23 16.84 -11.70
CA ASP A 67 1.16 17.18 -12.03
C ASP A 67 2.23 16.20 -11.51
N GLN A 68 1.87 15.10 -10.89
CA GLN A 68 2.88 14.20 -10.32
C GLN A 68 3.41 13.20 -11.34
N GLN A 69 4.66 13.37 -11.76
CA GLN A 69 5.35 12.40 -12.59
C GLN A 69 6.03 11.32 -11.73
N VAL A 70 5.70 10.07 -12.00
CA VAL A 70 6.32 8.91 -11.37
C VAL A 70 6.80 7.93 -12.44
N LYS A 71 7.90 7.23 -12.17
CA LYS A 71 8.35 6.12 -13.02
C LYS A 71 7.75 4.82 -12.51
N ILE A 72 7.06 4.10 -13.38
CA ILE A 72 6.40 2.85 -13.03
C ILE A 72 6.92 1.67 -13.85
N ARG A 73 7.02 0.53 -13.19
CA ARG A 73 7.24 -0.79 -13.78
C ARG A 73 6.47 -1.80 -12.96
N LEU A 74 5.57 -2.53 -13.59
CA LEU A 74 4.82 -3.60 -12.94
C LEU A 74 5.59 -4.91 -13.06
N ILE A 75 5.45 -5.76 -12.05
CA ILE A 75 6.12 -7.05 -12.00
C ILE A 75 5.04 -8.10 -11.80
N ASP A 76 4.87 -8.97 -12.82
CA ASP A 76 3.94 -10.10 -12.77
C ASP A 76 4.62 -11.29 -12.12
N SER A 77 4.05 -11.78 -11.03
CA SER A 77 4.52 -12.99 -10.35
C SER A 77 3.64 -14.19 -10.67
N VAL A 78 4.21 -15.36 -10.65
CA VAL A 78 3.43 -16.62 -10.78
C VAL A 78 2.36 -16.68 -9.68
N GLY A 79 2.76 -16.41 -8.46
CA GLY A 79 1.92 -16.50 -7.28
C GLY A 79 2.09 -17.81 -6.52
N PHE A 80 1.63 -17.83 -5.27
CA PHE A 80 1.59 -19.05 -4.47
C PHE A 80 0.48 -19.98 -4.98
N LEU A 81 0.81 -21.27 -5.04
CA LEU A 81 -0.13 -22.28 -5.51
C LEU A 81 -1.28 -22.47 -4.52
N VAL A 82 -2.45 -22.75 -5.07
CA VAL A 82 -3.67 -23.04 -4.31
C VAL A 82 -4.09 -24.51 -4.50
N LYS A 83 -4.86 -25.04 -3.56
CA LYS A 83 -5.42 -26.39 -3.67
C LYS A 83 -6.30 -26.49 -4.93
N GLY A 84 -6.19 -27.60 -5.67
CA GLY A 84 -6.99 -27.81 -6.87
C GLY A 84 -6.54 -27.04 -8.12
N ALA A 85 -5.49 -26.23 -8.05
CA ALA A 85 -4.92 -25.61 -9.25
C ALA A 85 -4.22 -26.64 -10.12
N SER A 86 -4.59 -26.69 -11.41
CA SER A 86 -4.00 -27.57 -12.41
C SER A 86 -2.68 -26.99 -12.96
N GLY A 87 -1.83 -27.88 -13.54
CA GLY A 87 -0.55 -27.49 -14.15
C GLY A 87 0.67 -27.67 -13.24
N GLN A 88 0.47 -28.32 -12.09
CA GLN A 88 1.56 -28.76 -11.20
C GLN A 88 2.17 -30.09 -11.64
N THR A 89 1.41 -30.88 -12.38
CA THR A 89 1.81 -32.21 -12.89
C THR A 89 1.73 -32.20 -14.40
N GLU A 90 2.63 -32.96 -15.03
CA GLU A 90 2.69 -33.25 -16.46
C GLU A 90 2.89 -34.76 -16.61
N ASP A 91 2.02 -35.42 -17.36
CA ASP A 91 2.01 -36.88 -17.55
C ASP A 91 2.02 -37.66 -16.21
N GLY A 92 1.30 -37.18 -15.20
CA GLY A 92 1.21 -37.80 -13.87
C GLY A 92 2.45 -37.64 -12.98
N LYS A 93 3.48 -36.93 -13.44
CA LYS A 93 4.69 -36.59 -12.66
C LYS A 93 4.69 -35.10 -12.29
N GLU A 94 5.43 -34.79 -11.27
CA GLU A 94 5.64 -33.37 -10.86
C GLU A 94 6.32 -32.62 -12.01
N ARG A 95 5.72 -31.48 -12.42
CA ARG A 95 6.25 -30.64 -13.48
C ARG A 95 7.54 -29.99 -13.06
N MET A 96 8.62 -30.25 -13.77
CA MET A 96 9.93 -29.66 -13.57
C MET A 96 10.13 -28.47 -14.49
N VAL A 97 10.70 -27.37 -13.95
CA VAL A 97 10.95 -26.13 -14.71
C VAL A 97 12.37 -25.62 -14.48
N LYS A 98 12.97 -25.08 -15.52
CA LYS A 98 14.24 -24.34 -15.41
C LYS A 98 13.95 -22.92 -14.93
N THR A 99 14.78 -22.41 -14.06
CA THR A 99 14.71 -21.04 -13.56
C THR A 99 16.09 -20.39 -13.64
N PRO A 100 16.19 -19.06 -13.74
CA PRO A 100 17.49 -18.38 -13.76
C PRO A 100 18.32 -18.55 -12.48
N TRP A 101 17.71 -19.06 -11.42
CA TRP A 101 18.34 -19.14 -10.08
C TRP A 101 18.97 -20.49 -9.76
N PHE A 102 18.71 -21.51 -10.58
CA PHE A 102 19.23 -22.87 -10.38
C PHE A 102 19.73 -23.47 -11.70
N GLU A 103 20.86 -24.13 -11.65
CA GLU A 103 21.43 -24.83 -12.80
C GLU A 103 20.56 -26.02 -13.24
N GLN A 104 19.93 -26.68 -12.30
CA GLN A 104 19.07 -27.84 -12.53
C GLN A 104 17.59 -27.42 -12.53
N ALA A 105 16.76 -28.17 -13.25
CA ALA A 105 15.31 -28.02 -13.20
C ALA A 105 14.80 -28.37 -11.79
N ILE A 106 13.90 -27.55 -11.27
CA ILE A 106 13.27 -27.73 -9.96
C ILE A 106 11.76 -27.92 -10.11
N PRO A 107 11.08 -28.46 -9.10
CA PRO A 107 9.62 -28.57 -9.11
C PRO A 107 8.94 -27.24 -9.35
N PHE A 108 7.92 -27.22 -10.20
CA PHE A 108 7.17 -26.00 -10.52
C PHE A 108 6.63 -25.29 -9.27
N ARG A 109 6.18 -26.06 -8.26
CA ARG A 109 5.70 -25.53 -7.00
C ARG A 109 6.78 -24.72 -6.27
N GLU A 110 7.99 -25.23 -6.27
CA GLU A 110 9.13 -24.54 -5.63
C GLU A 110 9.56 -23.31 -6.43
N ALA A 111 9.63 -23.42 -7.76
CA ALA A 111 9.91 -22.30 -8.63
C ALA A 111 8.91 -21.15 -8.46
N ALA A 112 7.62 -21.46 -8.41
CA ALA A 112 6.56 -20.47 -8.18
C ALA A 112 6.70 -19.77 -6.83
N ARG A 113 7.02 -20.54 -5.77
CA ARG A 113 7.25 -20.00 -4.43
C ARG A 113 8.45 -19.08 -4.41
N ILE A 114 9.61 -19.53 -4.90
CA ILE A 114 10.85 -18.74 -4.91
C ILE A 114 10.70 -17.49 -5.77
N GLY A 115 10.13 -17.62 -6.98
CA GLY A 115 9.90 -16.49 -7.86
C GLY A 115 9.01 -15.44 -7.24
N THR A 116 7.92 -15.85 -6.58
CA THR A 116 7.03 -14.91 -5.88
C THR A 116 7.72 -14.25 -4.70
N GLN A 117 8.52 -15.00 -3.91
CA GLN A 117 9.30 -14.44 -2.81
C GLN A 117 10.33 -13.41 -3.31
N LYS A 118 11.05 -13.72 -4.40
CA LYS A 118 12.02 -12.77 -5.00
C LYS A 118 11.33 -11.49 -5.49
N VAL A 119 10.15 -11.59 -6.11
CA VAL A 119 9.37 -10.40 -6.47
C VAL A 119 9.09 -9.55 -5.23
N ILE A 120 8.64 -10.16 -4.15
CA ILE A 120 8.34 -9.44 -2.91
C ILE A 120 9.61 -8.83 -2.30
N GLN A 121 10.67 -9.62 -2.15
CA GLN A 121 11.87 -9.24 -1.39
C GLN A 121 12.77 -8.27 -2.16
N GLU A 122 13.08 -8.61 -3.41
CA GLU A 122 14.16 -7.97 -4.17
C GLU A 122 13.67 -6.91 -5.16
N HIS A 123 12.50 -7.13 -5.77
CA HIS A 123 12.09 -6.34 -6.95
C HIS A 123 10.95 -5.35 -6.70
N SER A 124 10.14 -5.54 -5.67
CA SER A 124 8.97 -4.69 -5.42
C SER A 124 9.28 -3.59 -4.42
N THR A 125 8.95 -2.36 -4.77
CA THR A 125 8.86 -1.23 -3.82
C THR A 125 7.50 -1.25 -3.10
N ILE A 126 6.45 -1.60 -3.84
CA ILE A 126 5.06 -1.66 -3.40
C ILE A 126 4.47 -3.02 -3.77
N GLY A 127 3.63 -3.58 -2.90
CA GLY A 127 2.88 -4.79 -3.16
C GLY A 127 1.42 -4.51 -3.54
N ILE A 128 0.93 -5.12 -4.61
CA ILE A 128 -0.50 -5.24 -4.89
C ILE A 128 -0.84 -6.72 -4.82
N VAL A 129 -1.50 -7.11 -3.75
CA VAL A 129 -1.96 -8.50 -3.58
C VAL A 129 -3.29 -8.66 -4.28
N VAL A 130 -3.35 -9.54 -5.28
CA VAL A 130 -4.63 -9.86 -5.94
C VAL A 130 -5.11 -11.21 -5.46
N THR A 131 -6.26 -11.23 -4.81
CA THR A 131 -7.00 -12.43 -4.42
C THR A 131 -8.39 -12.44 -5.06
N THR A 132 -9.28 -13.34 -4.69
CA THR A 132 -10.62 -13.46 -5.28
C THR A 132 -11.66 -13.88 -4.23
N ASP A 133 -12.91 -13.52 -4.46
CA ASP A 133 -14.07 -14.04 -3.72
C ASP A 133 -14.56 -15.41 -4.24
N GLY A 134 -13.85 -15.99 -5.23
CA GLY A 134 -14.22 -17.25 -5.88
C GLY A 134 -15.21 -17.13 -7.04
N SER A 135 -15.65 -15.91 -7.38
CA SER A 135 -16.58 -15.68 -8.49
C SER A 135 -15.93 -15.80 -9.88
N PHE A 136 -14.60 -15.74 -9.94
CA PHE A 136 -13.83 -15.96 -11.16
C PHE A 136 -13.21 -17.35 -11.18
N GLY A 137 -13.33 -18.02 -12.32
CA GLY A 137 -12.72 -19.31 -12.54
C GLY A 137 -13.52 -20.47 -11.92
N GLU A 138 -12.86 -21.61 -11.74
CA GLU A 138 -13.50 -22.87 -11.32
C GLU A 138 -13.14 -23.23 -9.86
N LEU A 139 -12.30 -22.43 -9.19
CA LEU A 139 -11.84 -22.72 -7.83
C LEU A 139 -12.67 -21.93 -6.82
N PRO A 140 -13.29 -22.60 -5.83
CA PRO A 140 -14.04 -21.94 -4.79
C PRO A 140 -13.13 -21.11 -3.88
N ARG A 141 -13.71 -20.09 -3.22
CA ARG A 141 -13.00 -19.17 -2.31
C ARG A 141 -12.15 -19.91 -1.28
N ASP A 142 -12.60 -21.01 -0.74
CA ASP A 142 -11.93 -21.77 0.33
C ASP A 142 -10.55 -22.30 -0.05
N ASN A 143 -10.20 -22.31 -1.34
CA ASN A 143 -8.90 -22.77 -1.80
C ASN A 143 -7.80 -21.70 -1.70
N PHE A 144 -8.18 -20.42 -1.54
CA PHE A 144 -7.26 -19.28 -1.62
C PHE A 144 -6.67 -18.79 -0.28
N PRO A 145 -7.34 -18.90 0.88
CA PRO A 145 -6.89 -18.26 2.12
C PRO A 145 -5.47 -18.61 2.56
N GLU A 146 -5.01 -19.86 2.36
CA GLU A 146 -3.66 -20.28 2.75
C GLU A 146 -2.58 -19.57 1.93
N ALA A 147 -2.76 -19.49 0.61
CA ALA A 147 -1.81 -18.83 -0.29
C ALA A 147 -1.86 -17.30 -0.16
N GLU A 148 -3.03 -16.75 0.14
CA GLU A 148 -3.28 -15.35 0.46
C GLU A 148 -2.53 -14.94 1.73
N GLU A 149 -2.67 -15.71 2.79
CA GLU A 149 -1.98 -15.49 4.06
C GLU A 149 -0.46 -15.52 3.90
N LYS A 150 0.08 -16.51 3.17
CA LYS A 150 1.52 -16.59 2.87
C LYS A 150 2.01 -15.33 2.16
N THR A 151 1.24 -14.83 1.18
CA THR A 151 1.59 -13.59 0.46
C THR A 151 1.62 -12.38 1.37
N ILE A 152 0.57 -12.22 2.19
CA ILE A 152 0.43 -11.09 3.11
C ILE A 152 1.53 -11.11 4.17
N GLN A 153 1.81 -12.28 4.76
CA GLN A 153 2.85 -12.43 5.77
C GLN A 153 4.23 -12.12 5.21
N GLU A 154 4.54 -12.55 3.98
CA GLU A 154 5.84 -12.26 3.35
C GLU A 154 6.00 -10.74 3.11
N LEU A 155 4.97 -10.03 2.64
CA LEU A 155 4.99 -8.57 2.47
C LEU A 155 5.17 -7.85 3.81
N LYS A 156 4.46 -8.28 4.86
CA LYS A 156 4.60 -7.72 6.21
C LYS A 156 6.00 -7.92 6.77
N LYS A 157 6.58 -9.11 6.59
CA LYS A 157 7.95 -9.42 7.01
C LYS A 157 8.97 -8.49 6.36
N GLN A 158 8.74 -8.10 5.11
CA GLN A 158 9.59 -7.17 4.38
C GLN A 158 9.27 -5.70 4.66
N GLN A 159 8.27 -5.40 5.50
CA GLN A 159 7.80 -4.06 5.83
C GLN A 159 7.49 -3.20 4.59
N LYS A 160 7.04 -3.83 3.50
CA LYS A 160 6.68 -3.13 2.27
C LYS A 160 5.25 -2.64 2.32
N PRO A 161 4.97 -1.42 1.84
CA PRO A 161 3.61 -0.93 1.71
C PRO A 161 2.85 -1.79 0.69
N PHE A 162 1.63 -2.22 1.01
CA PHE A 162 0.81 -3.01 0.11
C PHE A 162 -0.68 -2.88 0.43
N ILE A 163 -1.48 -3.18 -0.56
CA ILE A 163 -2.94 -3.34 -0.44
C ILE A 163 -3.38 -4.68 -1.00
N VAL A 164 -4.58 -5.10 -0.63
CA VAL A 164 -5.20 -6.31 -1.16
C VAL A 164 -6.36 -5.95 -2.08
N LEU A 165 -6.39 -6.52 -3.27
CA LEU A 165 -7.49 -6.42 -4.22
C LEU A 165 -8.24 -7.75 -4.24
N VAL A 166 -9.50 -7.74 -3.89
CA VAL A 166 -10.41 -8.87 -4.01
C VAL A 166 -11.07 -8.79 -5.38
N ASN A 167 -10.57 -9.59 -6.31
CA ASN A 167 -11.11 -9.68 -7.66
C ASN A 167 -12.44 -10.43 -7.67
N SER A 168 -13.50 -9.75 -8.08
CA SER A 168 -14.87 -10.27 -8.11
C SER A 168 -15.57 -9.89 -9.41
N GLN A 169 -16.41 -10.79 -9.93
CA GLN A 169 -17.32 -10.46 -11.05
C GLN A 169 -18.31 -9.36 -10.66
N MET A 170 -18.67 -9.28 -9.39
CA MET A 170 -19.61 -8.32 -8.84
C MET A 170 -19.03 -7.65 -7.59
N PRO A 171 -18.08 -6.71 -7.73
CA PRO A 171 -17.30 -6.15 -6.62
C PRO A 171 -18.12 -5.38 -5.58
N TYR A 172 -19.35 -5.01 -5.91
CA TYR A 172 -20.24 -4.27 -5.00
C TYR A 172 -21.27 -5.17 -4.30
N LYS A 173 -21.27 -6.49 -4.54
CA LYS A 173 -22.12 -7.43 -3.82
C LYS A 173 -21.58 -7.79 -2.45
N ASP A 174 -22.49 -8.11 -1.53
CA ASP A 174 -22.19 -8.44 -0.14
C ASP A 174 -21.12 -9.52 0.01
N ALA A 175 -21.11 -10.53 -0.85
CA ALA A 175 -20.11 -11.60 -0.80
C ALA A 175 -18.68 -11.08 -1.02
N ALA A 176 -18.47 -10.20 -1.99
CA ALA A 176 -17.17 -9.60 -2.27
C ALA A 176 -16.76 -8.63 -1.15
N LEU A 177 -17.69 -7.78 -0.70
CA LEU A 177 -17.47 -6.83 0.38
C LEU A 177 -17.12 -7.55 1.69
N LYS A 178 -17.86 -8.61 2.04
CA LYS A 178 -17.58 -9.44 3.22
C LYS A 178 -16.18 -10.07 3.16
N THR A 179 -15.79 -10.60 2.00
CA THR A 179 -14.44 -11.14 1.82
C THR A 179 -13.36 -10.07 2.05
N ALA A 180 -13.56 -8.86 1.54
CA ALA A 180 -12.63 -7.75 1.77
C ALA A 180 -12.58 -7.34 3.25
N GLU A 181 -13.72 -7.27 3.92
CA GLU A 181 -13.81 -6.96 5.35
C GLU A 181 -13.11 -8.01 6.22
N GLU A 182 -13.31 -9.30 5.94
CA GLU A 182 -12.64 -10.41 6.63
C GLU A 182 -11.11 -10.29 6.51
N ILE A 183 -10.60 -9.98 5.31
CA ILE A 183 -9.17 -9.75 5.06
C ILE A 183 -8.68 -8.53 5.85
N GLN A 184 -9.41 -7.42 5.82
CA GLN A 184 -9.05 -6.21 6.56
C GLN A 184 -8.99 -6.47 8.06
N GLN A 185 -9.99 -7.15 8.61
CA GLN A 185 -10.08 -7.44 10.04
C GLN A 185 -9.00 -8.43 10.48
N LYS A 186 -8.79 -9.52 9.71
CA LYS A 186 -7.83 -10.56 10.03
C LYS A 186 -6.39 -10.07 9.95
N TYR A 187 -6.05 -9.36 8.89
CA TYR A 187 -4.66 -8.99 8.62
C TYR A 187 -4.34 -7.52 8.93
N LYS A 188 -5.32 -6.69 9.29
CA LYS A 188 -5.14 -5.25 9.54
C LYS A 188 -4.47 -4.54 8.36
N VAL A 189 -4.98 -4.77 7.14
CA VAL A 189 -4.49 -4.24 5.88
C VAL A 189 -5.63 -3.62 5.09
N THR A 190 -5.34 -2.70 4.19
CA THR A 190 -6.36 -2.16 3.29
C THR A 190 -6.72 -3.20 2.24
N ALA A 191 -8.00 -3.53 2.12
CA ALA A 191 -8.52 -4.39 1.06
C ALA A 191 -9.64 -3.68 0.28
N LEU A 192 -9.62 -3.81 -1.03
CA LEU A 192 -10.60 -3.23 -1.95
C LEU A 192 -11.19 -4.32 -2.84
N THR A 193 -12.49 -4.23 -3.11
CA THR A 193 -13.15 -5.07 -4.11
C THR A 193 -13.04 -4.42 -5.49
N VAL A 194 -12.67 -5.20 -6.49
CA VAL A 194 -12.50 -4.74 -7.87
C VAL A 194 -12.93 -5.83 -8.86
N ASN A 195 -13.27 -5.44 -10.07
CA ASN A 195 -13.32 -6.34 -11.21
C ASN A 195 -12.10 -6.06 -12.10
N CYS A 196 -11.08 -6.91 -12.05
CA CYS A 196 -9.83 -6.68 -12.79
C CYS A 196 -10.03 -6.63 -14.30
N ASP A 197 -11.04 -7.30 -14.82
CA ASP A 197 -11.34 -7.31 -16.27
C ASP A 197 -12.08 -6.04 -16.73
N GLN A 198 -12.85 -5.42 -15.83
CA GLN A 198 -13.65 -4.22 -16.10
C GLN A 198 -13.12 -2.97 -15.36
N LEU A 199 -11.84 -2.94 -15.00
CA LEU A 199 -11.24 -1.78 -14.35
C LEU A 199 -11.39 -0.51 -15.19
N ARG A 200 -11.66 0.60 -14.51
CA ARG A 200 -11.71 1.96 -15.07
C ARG A 200 -10.54 2.78 -14.54
N LYS A 201 -10.30 3.95 -15.13
CA LYS A 201 -9.27 4.89 -14.67
C LYS A 201 -9.49 5.32 -13.21
N GLU A 202 -10.75 5.54 -12.84
CA GLU A 202 -11.15 5.95 -11.49
C GLU A 202 -10.85 4.85 -10.45
N ASP A 203 -11.04 3.59 -10.82
CA ASP A 203 -10.70 2.45 -9.95
C ASP A 203 -9.20 2.38 -9.72
N ILE A 204 -8.40 2.60 -10.77
CA ILE A 204 -6.95 2.62 -10.66
C ILE A 204 -6.48 3.81 -9.83
N ALA A 205 -7.06 5.00 -10.02
CA ALA A 205 -6.74 6.18 -9.21
C ALA A 205 -7.00 5.91 -7.72
N ARG A 206 -8.16 5.31 -7.40
CA ARG A 206 -8.50 4.90 -6.03
C ARG A 206 -7.53 3.85 -5.46
N ILE A 207 -7.11 2.87 -6.27
CA ILE A 207 -6.13 1.86 -5.88
C ILE A 207 -4.80 2.53 -5.54
N LEU A 208 -4.30 3.41 -6.40
CA LEU A 208 -3.03 4.13 -6.21
C LEU A 208 -3.09 5.05 -4.99
N GLU A 209 -4.18 5.78 -4.80
CA GLU A 209 -4.41 6.59 -3.60
C GLU A 209 -4.30 5.73 -2.33
N LYS A 210 -5.00 4.60 -2.28
CA LYS A 210 -4.95 3.69 -1.12
C LYS A 210 -3.56 3.10 -0.89
N VAL A 211 -2.81 2.82 -1.97
CA VAL A 211 -1.40 2.40 -1.86
C VAL A 211 -0.55 3.48 -1.20
N LEU A 212 -0.75 4.76 -1.56
CA LEU A 212 -0.01 5.88 -0.97
C LEU A 212 -0.27 6.01 0.54
N TYR A 213 -1.48 5.73 0.98
CA TYR A 213 -1.80 5.72 2.42
C TYR A 213 -1.10 4.61 3.22
N GLU A 214 -0.63 3.55 2.55
CA GLU A 214 0.15 2.47 3.20
C GLU A 214 1.65 2.80 3.35
N PHE A 215 2.11 3.93 2.81
CA PHE A 215 3.50 4.34 2.98
C PHE A 215 3.79 4.71 4.44
N PRO A 216 5.02 4.43 4.91
CA PRO A 216 5.43 4.84 6.24
C PRO A 216 5.52 6.36 6.33
N VAL A 217 5.20 6.89 7.49
CA VAL A 217 5.46 8.29 7.80
C VAL A 217 6.97 8.47 7.95
N SER A 218 7.55 9.34 7.11
CA SER A 218 9.00 9.60 7.10
C SER A 218 9.37 10.66 8.13
N GLN A 219 8.53 11.68 8.28
CA GLN A 219 8.78 12.80 9.18
C GLN A 219 7.47 13.38 9.71
N ILE A 220 7.42 13.70 11.00
CA ILE A 220 6.33 14.49 11.59
C ILE A 220 6.92 15.78 12.12
N GLN A 221 6.40 16.90 11.63
CA GLN A 221 6.78 18.24 12.05
C GLN A 221 5.67 18.82 12.96
N PHE A 222 6.01 19.09 14.20
CA PHE A 222 5.12 19.75 15.14
C PHE A 222 5.48 21.24 15.25
N PHE A 223 4.52 22.09 14.91
CA PHE A 223 4.66 23.54 15.04
C PHE A 223 3.98 23.99 16.32
N VAL A 224 4.74 24.60 17.20
CA VAL A 224 4.27 25.24 18.43
C VAL A 224 4.56 26.74 18.39
N PRO A 225 3.91 27.58 19.21
CA PRO A 225 4.26 29.00 19.33
C PRO A 225 5.73 29.17 19.75
N ARG A 226 6.44 30.14 19.18
CA ARG A 226 7.87 30.39 19.43
C ARG A 226 8.20 30.54 20.93
N TRP A 227 7.35 31.17 21.70
CA TRP A 227 7.56 31.30 23.13
C TRP A 227 7.60 29.96 23.87
N VAL A 228 6.84 28.95 23.40
CA VAL A 228 6.89 27.60 23.95
C VAL A 228 8.22 26.91 23.61
N GLU A 229 8.75 27.15 22.41
CA GLU A 229 10.07 26.63 22.02
C GLU A 229 11.18 27.14 22.91
N MET A 230 11.07 28.42 23.32
CA MET A 230 12.07 29.12 24.19
C MET A 230 12.00 28.67 25.65
N LEU A 231 10.93 28.03 26.11
CA LEU A 231 10.83 27.53 27.49
C LEU A 231 11.94 26.51 27.79
N PRO A 232 12.47 26.51 29.03
CA PRO A 232 13.39 25.49 29.49
C PRO A 232 12.81 24.06 29.27
N MET A 233 13.68 23.09 29.07
CA MET A 233 13.23 21.70 28.83
C MET A 233 12.47 21.11 30.02
N GLU A 234 12.76 21.60 31.24
CA GLU A 234 12.13 21.17 32.49
C GLU A 234 10.77 21.83 32.73
N HIS A 235 10.41 22.83 31.93
CA HIS A 235 9.14 23.51 32.09
C HIS A 235 7.95 22.57 31.89
N GLU A 236 7.01 22.56 32.83
CA GLU A 236 5.89 21.62 32.89
C GLU A 236 5.07 21.57 31.58
N LEU A 237 4.71 22.76 31.04
CA LEU A 237 3.98 22.89 29.77
C LEU A 237 4.73 22.14 28.63
N LYS A 238 6.03 22.40 28.51
CA LYS A 238 6.87 21.79 27.48
C LYS A 238 6.96 20.28 27.64
N GLN A 239 7.14 19.81 28.86
CA GLN A 239 7.21 18.39 29.18
C GLN A 239 5.89 17.66 28.87
N GLN A 240 4.75 18.25 29.21
CA GLN A 240 3.44 17.67 28.90
C GLN A 240 3.20 17.54 27.38
N ILE A 241 3.52 18.58 26.61
CA ILE A 241 3.39 18.55 25.15
C ILE A 241 4.30 17.45 24.57
N LEU A 242 5.59 17.42 24.96
CA LEU A 242 6.54 16.43 24.46
C LEU A 242 6.15 14.99 24.82
N SER A 243 5.60 14.76 26.03
CA SER A 243 5.12 13.45 26.44
C SER A 243 3.98 12.98 25.53
N GLN A 244 2.98 13.83 25.31
CA GLN A 244 1.85 13.49 24.43
C GLN A 244 2.29 13.25 22.97
N ILE A 245 3.21 14.09 22.46
CA ILE A 245 3.79 13.88 21.12
C ILE A 245 4.44 12.51 21.02
N ARG A 246 5.28 12.13 21.98
CA ARG A 246 5.94 10.80 22.00
C ARG A 246 4.95 9.64 21.98
N ASP A 247 3.87 9.77 22.76
CA ASP A 247 2.87 8.71 22.83
C ASP A 247 2.07 8.61 21.52
N LYS A 248 1.71 9.73 20.93
CA LYS A 248 1.03 9.76 19.63
C LYS A 248 1.89 9.23 18.49
N MET A 249 3.18 9.58 18.46
CA MET A 249 4.12 9.08 17.42
C MET A 249 4.21 7.54 17.38
N LYS A 250 4.03 6.86 18.51
CA LYS A 250 4.04 5.38 18.56
C LYS A 250 2.94 4.76 17.69
N SER A 251 1.82 5.44 17.52
CA SER A 251 0.67 4.97 16.74
C SER A 251 0.62 5.51 15.31
N MET A 252 1.50 6.45 14.96
CA MET A 252 1.53 7.12 13.64
C MET A 252 2.65 6.53 12.77
N GLN A 253 2.50 5.28 12.34
CA GLN A 253 3.54 4.60 11.57
C GLN A 253 3.35 4.75 10.06
N HIS A 254 2.10 4.80 9.58
CA HIS A 254 1.74 4.93 8.18
C HIS A 254 0.89 6.17 7.95
N ILE A 255 0.87 6.66 6.73
CA ILE A 255 0.06 7.85 6.37
C ILE A 255 -1.42 7.63 6.70
N ARG A 256 -1.94 6.41 6.55
CA ARG A 256 -3.33 6.06 6.92
C ARG A 256 -3.63 6.25 8.40
N ASP A 257 -2.63 6.20 9.26
CA ASP A 257 -2.80 6.37 10.71
C ASP A 257 -2.98 7.86 11.08
N ILE A 258 -2.69 8.76 10.13
CA ILE A 258 -2.78 10.20 10.30
C ILE A 258 -4.21 10.66 10.02
N THR A 259 -4.96 10.89 11.08
CA THR A 259 -6.33 11.39 11.04
C THR A 259 -6.45 12.62 11.94
N LYS A 260 -7.53 13.40 11.80
CA LYS A 260 -7.80 14.52 12.71
C LYS A 260 -7.85 14.08 14.17
N GLU A 261 -8.30 12.85 14.45
CA GLU A 261 -8.37 12.32 15.81
C GLU A 261 -7.00 11.83 16.32
N SER A 262 -6.20 11.21 15.46
CA SER A 262 -4.87 10.71 15.86
C SER A 262 -3.93 11.85 16.25
N VAL A 263 -4.01 13.00 15.55
CA VAL A 263 -3.17 14.17 15.82
C VAL A 263 -3.65 15.01 17.00
N LYS A 264 -4.85 14.74 17.54
CA LYS A 264 -5.45 15.52 18.61
C LYS A 264 -4.67 15.37 19.91
N LEU A 265 -4.13 16.47 20.40
CA LEU A 265 -3.56 16.60 21.73
C LEU A 265 -4.60 17.20 22.68
N SER A 266 -4.49 16.87 23.94
CA SER A 266 -5.39 17.36 24.99
C SER A 266 -4.59 17.73 26.23
N GLY A 267 -5.21 18.49 27.13
CA GLY A 267 -4.58 18.85 28.41
C GLY A 267 -4.86 20.30 28.79
N PRO A 268 -4.40 20.71 29.97
CA PRO A 268 -4.71 22.03 30.48
C PRO A 268 -4.17 23.14 29.60
N TYR A 269 -3.00 22.94 28.99
CA TYR A 269 -2.30 23.98 28.22
C TYR A 269 -2.72 24.05 26.76
N VAL A 270 -3.17 22.94 26.18
CA VAL A 270 -3.47 22.83 24.74
C VAL A 270 -4.87 23.35 24.46
N GLN A 271 -4.99 24.28 23.52
CA GLN A 271 -6.26 24.74 22.98
C GLN A 271 -6.78 23.72 21.97
N ASP A 272 -5.96 23.39 20.97
CA ASP A 272 -6.21 22.34 19.98
C ASP A 272 -4.91 21.95 19.25
N SER A 273 -5.03 20.95 18.40
CA SER A 273 -3.98 20.54 17.45
C SER A 273 -4.60 20.23 16.09
N LEU A 274 -4.02 20.79 15.06
CA LEU A 274 -4.54 20.75 13.70
C LEU A 274 -3.58 20.05 12.76
N LEU A 275 -4.10 19.13 11.97
CA LEU A 275 -3.40 18.58 10.83
C LEU A 275 -3.37 19.64 9.72
N GLU A 276 -2.19 20.17 9.40
CA GLU A 276 -2.04 21.20 8.37
C GLU A 276 -1.82 20.61 6.98
N ASP A 277 -0.96 19.59 6.91
CA ASP A 277 -0.54 19.04 5.62
C ASP A 277 -0.11 17.58 5.77
N VAL A 278 -0.34 16.80 4.72
CA VAL A 278 0.14 15.41 4.57
C VAL A 278 0.76 15.26 3.19
N GLY A 279 2.07 15.23 3.13
CA GLY A 279 2.84 14.98 1.92
C GLY A 279 2.81 13.51 1.55
N LEU A 280 1.92 13.12 0.63
CA LEU A 280 1.82 11.73 0.15
C LEU A 280 3.04 11.27 -0.63
N SER A 281 3.82 12.20 -1.19
CA SER A 281 4.99 11.90 -2.01
C SER A 281 6.26 11.65 -1.20
N ASP A 282 6.39 12.31 -0.04
CA ASP A 282 7.59 12.29 0.82
C ASP A 282 7.34 11.73 2.22
N GLY A 283 6.09 11.45 2.56
CA GLY A 283 5.68 10.95 3.87
C GLY A 283 5.81 11.98 5.00
N THR A 284 5.84 13.28 4.68
CA THR A 284 5.94 14.35 5.67
C THR A 284 4.56 14.75 6.18
N VAL A 285 4.39 14.85 7.49
CA VAL A 285 3.15 15.29 8.16
C VAL A 285 3.42 16.57 8.94
N LYS A 286 2.58 17.59 8.77
CA LYS A 286 2.67 18.86 9.50
C LYS A 286 1.49 19.01 10.45
N ILE A 287 1.79 19.20 11.73
CA ILE A 287 0.80 19.32 12.79
C ILE A 287 1.08 20.63 13.54
N ARG A 288 0.07 21.51 13.62
CA ARG A 288 0.16 22.73 14.41
C ARG A 288 -0.53 22.55 15.76
N ILE A 289 0.17 22.89 16.83
CA ILE A 289 -0.35 22.84 18.20
C ILE A 289 -0.61 24.28 18.64
N ARG A 290 -1.86 24.57 19.00
CA ARG A 290 -2.26 25.85 19.57
C ARG A 290 -2.33 25.73 21.08
N ILE A 291 -1.72 26.68 21.76
CA ILE A 291 -1.69 26.81 23.23
C ILE A 291 -2.70 27.84 23.63
N LYS A 292 -3.38 27.66 24.74
CA LYS A 292 -4.32 28.63 25.27
C LYS A 292 -3.60 29.93 25.62
N GLU A 293 -4.15 31.06 25.19
CA GLU A 293 -3.54 32.37 25.33
C GLU A 293 -3.29 32.78 26.79
N GLU A 294 -4.12 32.32 27.72
CA GLU A 294 -3.95 32.58 29.17
C GLU A 294 -2.55 32.20 29.68
N TYR A 295 -1.93 31.17 29.12
CA TYR A 295 -0.59 30.74 29.53
C TYR A 295 0.52 31.63 28.97
N TYR A 296 0.30 32.23 27.82
CA TYR A 296 1.19 33.22 27.25
C TYR A 296 1.25 34.46 28.14
N TYR A 297 0.07 35.02 28.50
CA TYR A 297 0.02 36.22 29.37
C TYR A 297 0.52 35.93 30.79
N ARG A 298 0.23 34.73 31.32
CA ARG A 298 0.79 34.33 32.63
C ARG A 298 2.32 34.26 32.61
N MET A 299 2.91 33.76 31.53
CA MET A 299 4.37 33.74 31.36
C MET A 299 4.94 35.14 31.24
N LEU A 300 4.32 36.04 30.47
CA LEU A 300 4.73 37.42 30.36
C LEU A 300 4.66 38.13 31.71
N SER A 301 3.60 37.90 32.48
CA SER A 301 3.45 38.45 33.83
C SER A 301 4.56 37.97 34.76
N GLN A 302 4.93 36.70 34.72
CA GLN A 302 6.04 36.16 35.51
C GLN A 302 7.40 36.74 35.12
N MET A 303 7.63 36.98 33.83
CA MET A 303 8.91 37.52 33.33
C MET A 303 9.05 39.02 33.55
N SER A 304 7.95 39.78 33.43
CA SER A 304 7.95 41.25 33.53
C SER A 304 7.69 41.74 34.96
N GLY A 305 7.11 40.93 35.82
CA GLY A 305 6.62 41.36 37.14
C GLY A 305 5.35 42.25 37.08
N ILE A 306 4.72 42.37 35.91
CA ILE A 306 3.51 43.13 35.65
C ILE A 306 2.38 42.15 35.34
N GLU A 307 1.25 42.29 36.01
CA GLU A 307 0.09 41.42 35.76
C GLU A 307 -0.53 41.74 34.39
N MET A 308 -0.58 40.72 33.52
CA MET A 308 -1.10 40.81 32.14
C MET A 308 -2.12 39.71 31.93
N GLU A 309 -3.36 40.05 31.56
CA GLU A 309 -4.45 39.11 31.33
C GLU A 309 -4.88 39.02 29.86
N SER A 310 -4.56 40.03 29.05
CA SER A 310 -4.90 40.13 27.62
C SER A 310 -4.01 41.12 26.89
N GLU A 311 -4.20 41.25 25.57
CA GLU A 311 -3.53 42.28 24.73
C GLU A 311 -3.94 43.75 25.09
N TYR A 312 -4.94 43.96 25.94
CA TYR A 312 -5.48 45.27 26.29
C TYR A 312 -5.35 45.52 27.78
#